data_41ba2cf2d40ddac7113845e9f135a64d
#
_entry.id   41ba2cf2d40ddac7113845e9f135a64d
#
_cell.length_a   1.000
_cell.length_b   1.000
_cell.length_c   1.000
_cell.angle_alpha   90.00
_cell.angle_beta   90.00
_cell.angle_gamma   90.00
#
_symmetry.space_group_name_H-M   'P 1'
#
loop_
_entity.id
_entity.type
_entity.pdbx_description
1 polymer ?
#
loop_
_entity_poly.entity_id
_entity_poly.type
_entity_poly.pdbx_seq_one_letter_code
_entity_poly.pdbx_strand_id
1 'polypeptide(L)'
;MATPVLDKVEAESAASPYITVTMRIRRFNPEVSDAVVWEDFQIDIDPKERVLDALHKIKWDVDGTLTFRRSCAHGICGSDAMRINGKNRLACKTLIKDINPEKPITVEAIKGLTVLKDLVVDMEPFFQAYRDVMPFLVTKGNEPTRERLQTAEDRERFDDTTKCILCAACTSSCPVFWNDGQYFGPAAIVNAHRFIFDSRDEAGEQRLEILNDKDGVWRCRTTFNCTDACPRGIEVTKAIQEVKRALITRRF
;
A
#
# COMPACT_ATOMS: atom_id res chain seq x y z
N MET A 1 8.89 -26.34 65.28
CA MET A 1 9.07 -25.14 64.45
C MET A 1 9.90 -25.56 63.26
N ALA A 2 9.28 -25.73 62.10
CA ALA A 2 9.94 -26.15 60.87
C ALA A 2 10.13 -24.90 60.00
N THR A 3 11.37 -24.63 59.64
CA THR A 3 11.78 -23.52 58.74
C THR A 3 11.40 -23.89 57.30
N PRO A 4 10.74 -23.03 56.54
CA PRO A 4 10.45 -23.33 55.13
C PRO A 4 11.73 -23.21 54.30
N VAL A 5 12.01 -24.27 53.56
CA VAL A 5 13.04 -24.31 52.52
C VAL A 5 12.55 -23.46 51.37
N LEU A 6 13.21 -22.33 51.12
CA LEU A 6 13.02 -21.54 49.92
C LEU A 6 13.74 -22.27 48.77
N ASP A 7 12.98 -22.94 47.91
CA ASP A 7 13.48 -23.45 46.65
C ASP A 7 14.00 -22.28 45.81
N LYS A 8 15.31 -22.34 45.51
CA LYS A 8 15.92 -21.43 44.52
C LYS A 8 15.36 -21.80 43.15
N VAL A 9 14.45 -20.98 42.66
CA VAL A 9 14.10 -20.98 41.26
C VAL A 9 15.34 -20.49 40.50
N GLU A 10 16.06 -21.43 39.89
CA GLU A 10 17.11 -21.14 38.94
C GLU A 10 16.43 -20.41 37.76
N ALA A 11 16.75 -19.14 37.60
CA ALA A 11 16.36 -18.39 36.42
C ALA A 11 17.14 -18.98 35.24
N GLU A 12 16.49 -19.84 34.45
CA GLU A 12 16.94 -20.15 33.10
C GLU A 12 17.18 -18.85 32.39
N SER A 13 18.41 -18.59 31.99
CA SER A 13 18.77 -17.46 31.15
C SER A 13 18.10 -17.67 29.79
N ALA A 14 16.88 -17.12 29.62
CA ALA A 14 16.23 -17.12 28.35
C ALA A 14 17.16 -16.43 27.35
N ALA A 15 17.60 -17.17 26.33
CA ALA A 15 18.39 -16.61 25.23
C ALA A 15 17.67 -15.33 24.73
N SER A 16 18.43 -14.25 24.52
CA SER A 16 17.89 -12.98 24.03
C SER A 16 17.03 -13.23 22.80
N PRO A 17 15.78 -12.79 22.76
CA PRO A 17 14.91 -12.95 21.58
C PRO A 17 15.43 -12.14 20.37
N TYR A 18 16.45 -11.33 20.57
CA TYR A 18 17.00 -10.43 19.53
C TYR A 18 17.96 -11.18 18.60
N ILE A 19 17.83 -10.87 17.31
CA ILE A 19 18.75 -11.28 16.25
C ILE A 19 19.35 -10.04 15.59
N THR A 20 20.60 -10.15 15.13
CA THR A 20 21.23 -9.09 14.33
C THR A 20 20.80 -9.24 12.87
N VAL A 21 20.18 -8.20 12.29
CA VAL A 21 19.78 -8.15 10.90
C VAL A 21 20.48 -7.03 10.16
N THR A 22 20.74 -7.23 8.87
CA THR A 22 21.27 -6.19 7.98
C THR A 22 20.11 -5.57 7.20
N MET A 23 19.83 -4.29 7.45
CA MET A 23 18.90 -3.48 6.67
C MET A 23 19.66 -2.74 5.59
N ARG A 24 19.43 -3.10 4.32
CA ARG A 24 20.02 -2.42 3.15
C ARG A 24 19.03 -1.43 2.59
N ILE A 25 19.26 -0.14 2.82
CA ILE A 25 18.33 0.94 2.49
C ILE A 25 18.86 1.73 1.30
N ARG A 26 17.98 1.99 0.34
CA ARG A 26 18.27 2.87 -0.78
C ARG A 26 18.11 4.31 -0.35
N ARG A 27 19.23 5.04 -0.30
CA ARG A 27 19.32 6.44 0.17
C ARG A 27 19.39 7.39 -1.02
N PHE A 28 18.71 8.50 -0.87
CA PHE A 28 18.76 9.64 -1.79
C PHE A 28 18.48 10.93 -1.02
N ASN A 29 19.38 11.90 -1.16
CA ASN A 29 19.18 13.23 -0.58
C ASN A 29 19.56 14.31 -1.61
N PRO A 30 18.58 14.94 -2.29
CA PRO A 30 18.84 15.92 -3.34
C PRO A 30 19.50 17.21 -2.82
N GLU A 31 19.44 17.47 -1.51
CA GLU A 31 20.13 18.62 -0.89
C GLU A 31 21.66 18.42 -0.83
N VAL A 32 22.12 17.17 -0.94
CA VAL A 32 23.54 16.81 -0.81
C VAL A 32 24.11 16.35 -2.14
N SER A 33 23.41 15.47 -2.86
CA SER A 33 23.87 14.87 -4.11
C SER A 33 22.72 14.25 -4.89
N ASP A 34 22.79 14.26 -6.22
CA ASP A 34 21.88 13.51 -7.10
C ASP A 34 22.17 12.00 -7.14
N ALA A 35 23.21 11.55 -6.42
CA ALA A 35 23.57 10.15 -6.38
C ALA A 35 22.65 9.34 -5.49
N VAL A 36 22.19 8.21 -6.00
CA VAL A 36 21.46 7.19 -5.24
C VAL A 36 22.44 6.14 -4.76
N VAL A 37 22.48 5.89 -3.46
CA VAL A 37 23.38 4.93 -2.83
C VAL A 37 22.61 3.88 -2.03
N TRP A 38 23.22 2.69 -1.87
CA TRP A 38 22.74 1.68 -0.94
C TRP A 38 23.57 1.75 0.33
N GLU A 39 22.93 1.80 1.48
CA GLU A 39 23.56 1.87 2.77
C GLU A 39 23.10 0.69 3.64
N ASP A 40 24.05 0.03 4.30
CA ASP A 40 23.79 -1.14 5.13
C ASP A 40 23.84 -0.74 6.61
N PHE A 41 22.75 -1.05 7.35
CA PHE A 41 22.63 -0.83 8.78
C PHE A 41 22.48 -2.19 9.47
N GLN A 42 23.33 -2.43 10.47
CA GLN A 42 23.19 -3.60 11.34
C GLN A 42 22.45 -3.19 12.61
N ILE A 43 21.38 -3.90 12.93
CA ILE A 43 20.55 -3.63 14.10
C ILE A 43 20.14 -4.94 14.78
N ASP A 44 20.04 -4.90 16.11
CA ASP A 44 19.49 -5.99 16.90
C ASP A 44 17.97 -5.79 17.08
N ILE A 45 17.18 -6.77 16.68
CA ILE A 45 15.73 -6.67 16.67
C ILE A 45 15.08 -8.01 17.00
N ASP A 46 13.92 -7.99 17.68
CA ASP A 46 13.11 -9.19 17.84
C ASP A 46 12.52 -9.58 16.46
N PRO A 47 12.63 -10.83 16.01
CA PRO A 47 12.04 -11.30 14.76
C PRO A 47 10.52 -11.05 14.63
N LYS A 48 9.82 -10.87 15.75
CA LYS A 48 8.39 -10.54 15.79
C LYS A 48 8.10 -9.07 15.58
N GLU A 49 9.10 -8.20 15.67
CA GLU A 49 8.97 -6.77 15.32
C GLU A 49 8.82 -6.60 13.80
N ARG A 50 8.44 -5.41 13.38
CA ARG A 50 8.12 -5.08 11.98
C ARG A 50 9.29 -4.35 11.32
N VAL A 51 9.30 -4.34 10.01
CA VAL A 51 10.25 -3.52 9.23
C VAL A 51 10.16 -2.05 9.63
N LEU A 52 8.97 -1.54 9.95
CA LEU A 52 8.79 -0.17 10.43
C LEU A 52 9.54 0.08 11.76
N ASP A 53 9.53 -0.88 12.67
CA ASP A 53 10.22 -0.78 13.95
C ASP A 53 11.75 -0.77 13.74
N ALA A 54 12.24 -1.58 12.80
CA ALA A 54 13.63 -1.55 12.35
C ALA A 54 14.05 -0.18 11.80
N LEU A 55 13.22 0.43 10.94
CA LEU A 55 13.47 1.76 10.39
C LEU A 55 13.47 2.84 11.49
N HIS A 56 12.62 2.70 12.52
CA HIS A 56 12.65 3.60 13.67
C HIS A 56 13.94 3.47 14.49
N LYS A 57 14.40 2.25 14.77
CA LYS A 57 15.66 2.01 15.46
C LYS A 57 16.82 2.65 14.70
N ILE A 58 16.91 2.46 13.39
CA ILE A 58 17.93 3.11 12.58
C ILE A 58 17.84 4.62 12.71
N LYS A 59 16.63 5.19 12.55
CA LYS A 59 16.45 6.64 12.58
C LYS A 59 16.79 7.27 13.94
N TRP A 60 16.47 6.58 15.03
CA TRP A 60 16.65 7.16 16.37
C TRP A 60 18.05 6.91 16.94
N ASP A 61 18.63 5.74 16.66
CA ASP A 61 19.83 5.29 17.35
C ASP A 61 21.09 5.32 16.47
N VAL A 62 20.93 5.36 15.11
CA VAL A 62 22.07 5.24 14.18
C VAL A 62 22.17 6.45 13.26
N ASP A 63 21.10 6.76 12.49
CA ASP A 63 21.09 7.83 11.49
C ASP A 63 19.77 8.60 11.44
N GLY A 64 19.70 9.74 12.13
CA GLY A 64 18.54 10.62 12.18
C GLY A 64 18.14 11.23 10.83
N THR A 65 18.99 11.15 9.81
CA THR A 65 18.72 11.71 8.48
C THR A 65 17.82 10.81 7.64
N LEU A 66 17.68 9.50 7.99
CA LEU A 66 16.82 8.57 7.29
C LEU A 66 15.38 9.08 7.24
N THR A 67 14.82 9.17 6.01
CA THR A 67 13.50 9.78 5.78
C THR A 67 12.50 8.78 5.25
N PHE A 68 11.38 8.62 5.96
CA PHE A 68 10.24 7.79 5.56
C PHE A 68 8.93 8.32 6.13
N ARG A 69 7.81 7.91 5.53
CA ARG A 69 6.47 8.25 6.02
C ARG A 69 5.96 7.18 6.98
N ARG A 70 5.31 7.63 8.03
CA ARG A 70 4.54 6.76 8.91
C ARG A 70 3.42 7.54 9.60
N SER A 71 2.33 6.86 9.97
CA SER A 71 1.24 7.44 10.75
C SER A 71 0.67 6.40 11.71
N CYS A 72 -0.32 5.59 11.30
CA CYS A 72 -1.06 4.68 12.19
C CYS A 72 -0.24 3.49 12.72
N ALA A 73 0.78 3.05 12.01
CA ALA A 73 1.62 1.88 12.33
C ALA A 73 0.87 0.53 12.48
N HIS A 74 -0.37 0.42 11.94
CA HIS A 74 -1.18 -0.81 12.05
C HIS A 74 -1.93 -1.19 10.76
N GLY A 75 -1.49 -0.67 9.61
CA GLY A 75 -1.93 -1.11 8.30
C GLY A 75 -3.23 -0.50 7.80
N ILE A 76 -3.62 0.68 8.29
CA ILE A 76 -4.86 1.37 7.89
C ILE A 76 -4.62 2.64 7.07
N CYS A 77 -3.57 3.42 7.37
CA CYS A 77 -3.32 4.68 6.66
C CYS A 77 -2.56 4.52 5.35
N GLY A 78 -1.84 3.41 5.14
CA GLY A 78 -1.06 3.15 3.93
C GLY A 78 0.19 4.01 3.74
N SER A 79 0.52 4.92 4.67
CA SER A 79 1.58 5.91 4.48
C SER A 79 2.99 5.32 4.42
N ASP A 80 3.19 4.14 5.00
CA ASP A 80 4.46 3.42 5.08
C ASP A 80 4.61 2.33 4.00
N ALA A 81 3.90 2.50 2.88
CA ALA A 81 4.08 1.63 1.73
C ALA A 81 5.47 1.85 1.12
N MET A 82 6.23 0.78 1.01
CA MET A 82 7.58 0.78 0.44
C MET A 82 7.89 -0.56 -0.22
N ARG A 83 8.97 -0.62 -0.95
CA ARG A 83 9.41 -1.85 -1.59
C ARG A 83 10.41 -2.59 -0.71
N ILE A 84 9.99 -3.73 -0.16
CA ILE A 84 10.75 -4.56 0.77
C ILE A 84 11.09 -5.87 0.07
N ASN A 85 12.37 -6.20 -0.04
CA ASN A 85 12.86 -7.38 -0.77
C ASN A 85 12.23 -7.52 -2.17
N GLY A 86 12.13 -6.40 -2.88
CA GLY A 86 11.62 -6.36 -4.23
C GLY A 86 10.08 -6.42 -4.37
N LYS A 87 9.32 -6.47 -3.27
CA LYS A 87 7.85 -6.47 -3.27
C LYS A 87 7.29 -5.26 -2.54
N ASN A 88 6.24 -4.65 -3.09
CA ASN A 88 5.56 -3.55 -2.40
C ASN A 88 4.75 -4.08 -1.23
N ARG A 89 4.99 -3.54 -0.05
CA ARG A 89 4.37 -3.93 1.22
C ARG A 89 4.22 -2.72 2.14
N LEU A 90 3.41 -2.87 3.19
CA LEU A 90 3.40 -1.93 4.31
C LEU A 90 4.47 -2.34 5.31
N ALA A 91 5.37 -1.43 5.66
CA ALA A 91 6.44 -1.71 6.62
C ALA A 91 5.89 -2.07 8.00
N CYS A 92 4.76 -1.46 8.40
CA CYS A 92 4.07 -1.74 9.66
C CYS A 92 3.32 -3.08 9.71
N LYS A 93 3.22 -3.79 8.58
CA LYS A 93 2.56 -5.12 8.52
C LYS A 93 3.53 -6.25 8.17
N THR A 94 4.77 -5.93 7.85
CA THR A 94 5.78 -6.89 7.44
C THR A 94 6.67 -7.22 8.66
N LEU A 95 6.58 -8.45 9.17
CA LEU A 95 7.42 -8.91 10.27
C LEU A 95 8.82 -9.29 9.75
N ILE A 96 9.82 -9.07 10.58
CA ILE A 96 11.22 -9.41 10.26
C ILE A 96 11.35 -10.91 9.97
N LYS A 97 10.72 -11.78 10.77
CA LYS A 97 10.74 -13.24 10.57
C LYS A 97 10.14 -13.72 9.24
N ASP A 98 9.22 -12.94 8.64
CA ASP A 98 8.50 -13.33 7.42
C ASP A 98 9.29 -13.04 6.14
N ILE A 99 10.44 -12.37 6.23
CA ILE A 99 11.20 -11.85 5.08
C ILE A 99 12.66 -12.37 5.01
N ASN A 100 12.95 -13.51 5.59
CA ASN A 100 14.28 -14.12 5.64
C ASN A 100 15.35 -13.20 6.23
N PRO A 101 15.45 -13.10 7.56
CA PRO A 101 16.36 -12.19 8.25
C PRO A 101 17.85 -12.58 8.13
N GLU A 102 18.18 -13.77 7.63
CA GLU A 102 19.56 -14.23 7.39
C GLU A 102 20.23 -13.52 6.21
N LYS A 103 19.43 -12.91 5.32
CA LYS A 103 19.90 -12.14 4.18
C LYS A 103 19.64 -10.65 4.40
N PRO A 104 20.45 -9.76 3.77
CA PRO A 104 20.17 -8.34 3.84
C PRO A 104 18.74 -8.02 3.38
N ILE A 105 17.99 -7.34 4.26
CA ILE A 105 16.62 -6.90 3.99
C ILE A 105 16.71 -5.60 3.19
N THR A 106 16.37 -5.66 1.91
CA THR A 106 16.41 -4.48 1.05
C THR A 106 15.15 -3.64 1.21
N VAL A 107 15.33 -2.32 1.39
CA VAL A 107 14.23 -1.36 1.50
C VAL A 107 14.49 -0.19 0.55
N GLU A 108 13.51 0.09 -0.30
CA GLU A 108 13.55 1.21 -1.25
C GLU A 108 12.16 1.85 -1.39
N ALA A 109 12.12 3.06 -1.91
CA ALA A 109 10.87 3.73 -2.23
C ALA A 109 10.04 2.93 -3.24
N ILE A 110 8.71 3.10 -3.23
CA ILE A 110 7.83 2.52 -4.26
C ILE A 110 8.19 3.08 -5.64
N LYS A 111 8.03 2.26 -6.69
CA LYS A 111 8.42 2.61 -8.07
C LYS A 111 7.36 3.43 -8.81
N GLY A 112 7.81 4.14 -9.84
CA GLY A 112 6.93 4.86 -10.77
C GLY A 112 6.51 6.25 -10.29
N LEU A 113 6.99 6.67 -9.12
CA LEU A 113 6.81 8.01 -8.57
C LEU A 113 8.18 8.65 -8.29
N THR A 114 8.27 9.96 -8.41
CA THR A 114 9.52 10.69 -8.16
C THR A 114 9.91 10.58 -6.69
N VAL A 115 11.14 10.14 -6.42
CA VAL A 115 11.67 10.10 -5.05
C VAL A 115 12.06 11.52 -4.63
N LEU A 116 11.50 11.96 -3.51
CA LEU A 116 11.81 13.27 -2.92
C LEU A 116 13.03 13.17 -1.99
N LYS A 117 13.06 12.18 -1.11
CA LYS A 117 14.18 11.89 -0.22
C LYS A 117 14.06 10.47 0.32
N ASP A 118 15.10 9.66 0.23
CA ASP A 118 15.19 8.27 0.69
C ASP A 118 13.99 7.39 0.28
N LEU A 119 13.07 7.15 1.21
CA LEU A 119 11.87 6.31 1.01
C LEU A 119 10.60 7.12 0.75
N VAL A 120 10.72 8.45 0.67
CA VAL A 120 9.58 9.36 0.44
C VAL A 120 9.49 9.71 -1.04
N VAL A 121 8.30 9.50 -1.61
CA VAL A 121 7.99 9.81 -3.01
C VAL A 121 6.96 10.94 -3.11
N ASP A 122 6.94 11.62 -4.26
CA ASP A 122 5.86 12.53 -4.61
C ASP A 122 4.59 11.72 -4.94
N MET A 123 3.56 11.90 -4.13
CA MET A 123 2.26 11.23 -4.29
C MET A 123 1.26 12.01 -5.13
N GLU A 124 1.59 13.23 -5.56
CA GLU A 124 0.62 14.08 -6.27
C GLU A 124 0.10 13.46 -7.58
N PRO A 125 0.93 12.85 -8.44
CA PRO A 125 0.44 12.20 -9.65
C PRO A 125 -0.54 11.05 -9.35
N PHE A 126 -0.30 10.30 -8.27
CA PHE A 126 -1.21 9.26 -7.81
C PHE A 126 -2.56 9.81 -7.34
N PHE A 127 -2.54 10.88 -6.54
CA PHE A 127 -3.77 11.51 -6.07
C PHE A 127 -4.50 12.27 -7.17
N GLN A 128 -3.79 12.79 -8.18
CA GLN A 128 -4.43 13.40 -9.34
C GLN A 128 -5.26 12.34 -10.09
N ALA A 129 -4.67 11.21 -10.46
CA ALA A 129 -5.39 10.11 -11.09
C ALA A 129 -6.59 9.61 -10.26
N TYR A 130 -6.47 9.63 -8.92
CA TYR A 130 -7.57 9.32 -8.01
C TYR A 130 -8.70 10.36 -8.12
N ARG A 131 -8.40 11.66 -8.12
CA ARG A 131 -9.41 12.73 -8.23
C ARG A 131 -10.11 12.71 -9.59
N ASP A 132 -9.37 12.42 -10.66
CA ASP A 132 -9.89 12.44 -12.04
C ASP A 132 -11.02 11.41 -12.25
N VAL A 133 -11.06 10.34 -11.48
CA VAL A 133 -12.12 9.32 -11.57
C VAL A 133 -13.36 9.64 -10.72
N MET A 134 -13.47 10.85 -10.17
CA MET A 134 -14.62 11.31 -9.38
C MET A 134 -14.94 10.34 -8.20
N PRO A 135 -14.02 10.17 -7.20
CA PRO A 135 -14.13 9.16 -6.16
C PRO A 135 -15.07 9.58 -5.02
N PHE A 136 -16.27 9.98 -5.35
CA PHE A 136 -17.33 10.39 -4.43
C PHE A 136 -18.70 10.07 -5.01
N LEU A 137 -19.70 9.87 -4.16
CA LEU A 137 -21.07 9.59 -4.57
C LEU A 137 -21.67 10.79 -5.30
N VAL A 138 -22.18 10.58 -6.50
CA VAL A 138 -22.87 11.58 -7.29
C VAL A 138 -24.35 11.21 -7.38
N THR A 139 -25.21 12.16 -6.98
CA THR A 139 -26.67 12.00 -7.04
C THR A 139 -27.28 13.20 -7.74
N LYS A 140 -28.28 12.96 -8.58
CA LYS A 140 -29.02 13.98 -9.31
C LYS A 140 -30.38 14.19 -8.64
N GLY A 141 -30.84 15.45 -8.60
CA GLY A 141 -32.14 15.80 -8.05
C GLY A 141 -32.12 16.19 -6.57
N ASN A 142 -33.30 16.21 -5.96
CA ASN A 142 -33.45 16.62 -4.57
C ASN A 142 -32.95 15.54 -3.62
N GLU A 143 -32.34 15.97 -2.52
CA GLU A 143 -31.97 15.05 -1.45
C GLU A 143 -33.21 14.34 -0.90
N PRO A 144 -33.15 13.00 -0.70
CA PRO A 144 -34.24 12.26 -0.15
C PRO A 144 -34.45 12.63 1.33
N THR A 145 -35.69 12.55 1.82
CA THR A 145 -36.02 12.81 3.22
C THR A 145 -35.58 11.67 4.16
N ARG A 146 -35.09 10.56 3.61
CA ARG A 146 -34.58 9.38 4.31
C ARG A 146 -33.30 8.90 3.70
N GLU A 147 -32.67 7.91 4.30
CA GLU A 147 -31.49 7.24 3.79
C GLU A 147 -31.72 6.63 2.38
N ARG A 148 -30.68 6.64 1.55
CA ARG A 148 -30.66 5.94 0.26
C ARG A 148 -30.53 4.46 0.54
N LEU A 149 -31.60 3.71 0.34
CA LEU A 149 -31.62 2.27 0.57
C LEU A 149 -30.79 1.54 -0.50
N GLN A 150 -30.16 0.45 -0.07
CA GLN A 150 -29.40 -0.44 -0.92
C GLN A 150 -29.60 -1.88 -0.48
N THR A 151 -29.74 -2.80 -1.40
CA THR A 151 -29.84 -4.23 -1.08
C THR A 151 -28.49 -4.81 -0.67
N ALA A 152 -28.49 -5.96 -0.01
CA ALA A 152 -27.25 -6.67 0.32
C ALA A 152 -26.49 -7.08 -0.94
N GLU A 153 -27.19 -7.52 -1.98
CA GLU A 153 -26.65 -7.93 -3.27
C GLU A 153 -25.98 -6.75 -3.99
N ASP A 154 -26.64 -5.59 -4.02
CA ASP A 154 -26.05 -4.37 -4.60
C ASP A 154 -24.80 -3.94 -3.85
N ARG A 155 -24.81 -4.06 -2.54
CA ARG A 155 -23.66 -3.74 -1.69
C ARG A 155 -22.50 -4.67 -1.95
N GLU A 156 -22.73 -5.98 -2.05
CA GLU A 156 -21.70 -6.98 -2.29
C GLU A 156 -20.97 -6.74 -3.61
N ARG A 157 -21.63 -6.13 -4.59
CA ARG A 157 -21.10 -5.83 -5.92
C ARG A 157 -19.80 -5.03 -5.88
N PHE A 158 -19.65 -4.10 -4.95
CA PHE A 158 -18.49 -3.22 -4.85
C PHE A 158 -17.81 -3.23 -3.45
N ASP A 159 -18.28 -4.04 -2.53
CA ASP A 159 -17.79 -4.04 -1.14
C ASP A 159 -16.28 -4.27 -1.06
N ASP A 160 -15.73 -5.18 -1.86
CA ASP A 160 -14.30 -5.48 -1.89
C ASP A 160 -13.47 -4.22 -2.18
N THR A 161 -13.88 -3.39 -3.12
CA THR A 161 -13.15 -2.18 -3.54
C THR A 161 -13.21 -1.05 -2.50
N THR A 162 -14.16 -1.08 -1.57
CA THR A 162 -14.26 -0.11 -0.46
C THR A 162 -13.12 -0.24 0.56
N LYS A 163 -12.41 -1.37 0.57
CA LYS A 163 -11.27 -1.62 1.48
C LYS A 163 -10.02 -0.84 1.11
N CYS A 164 -10.03 -0.10 -0.02
CA CYS A 164 -8.87 0.64 -0.50
C CYS A 164 -8.43 1.73 0.50
N ILE A 165 -7.15 1.72 0.87
CA ILE A 165 -6.52 2.67 1.79
C ILE A 165 -5.59 3.67 1.08
N LEU A 166 -5.62 3.75 -0.24
CA LEU A 166 -4.83 4.69 -1.05
C LEU A 166 -3.31 4.62 -0.80
N CYS A 167 -2.78 3.43 -0.52
CA CYS A 167 -1.36 3.24 -0.22
C CYS A 167 -0.44 3.20 -1.45
N ALA A 168 -0.98 3.24 -2.66
CA ALA A 168 -0.29 3.15 -3.94
C ALA A 168 0.48 1.83 -4.20
N ALA A 169 0.47 0.85 -3.30
CA ALA A 169 1.22 -0.41 -3.47
C ALA A 169 0.87 -1.14 -4.79
N CYS A 170 -0.41 -1.21 -5.16
CA CYS A 170 -0.88 -1.82 -6.41
C CYS A 170 -0.44 -1.03 -7.65
N THR A 171 -0.60 0.30 -7.64
CA THR A 171 -0.20 1.18 -8.74
C THR A 171 1.31 1.11 -8.97
N SER A 172 2.06 1.20 -7.90
CA SER A 172 3.52 1.09 -7.91
C SER A 172 4.05 -0.33 -8.21
N SER A 173 3.21 -1.36 -8.18
CA SER A 173 3.58 -2.72 -8.62
C SER A 173 3.29 -2.98 -10.10
N CYS A 174 2.57 -2.07 -10.75
CA CYS A 174 2.18 -2.23 -12.14
C CYS A 174 3.32 -1.86 -13.10
N PRO A 175 3.81 -2.80 -13.95
CA PRO A 175 4.89 -2.49 -14.89
C PRO A 175 4.48 -1.48 -15.95
N VAL A 176 3.19 -1.39 -16.30
CA VAL A 176 2.69 -0.38 -17.24
C VAL A 176 2.84 1.02 -16.65
N PHE A 177 2.54 1.18 -15.35
CA PHE A 177 2.66 2.46 -14.66
C PHE A 177 4.13 2.95 -14.62
N TRP A 178 5.09 2.05 -14.37
CA TRP A 178 6.51 2.47 -14.33
C TRP A 178 7.06 2.90 -15.68
N ASN A 179 6.57 2.25 -16.74
CA ASN A 179 7.17 2.42 -18.08
C ASN A 179 6.65 3.65 -18.80
N ASP A 180 5.41 4.06 -18.52
CA ASP A 180 4.71 5.05 -19.33
C ASP A 180 4.37 6.34 -18.56
N GLY A 181 4.07 6.23 -17.26
CA GLY A 181 3.71 7.38 -16.42
C GLY A 181 2.37 8.05 -16.74
N GLN A 182 1.71 7.69 -17.85
CA GLN A 182 0.42 8.27 -18.25
C GLN A 182 -0.78 7.44 -17.80
N TYR A 183 -0.57 6.16 -17.48
CA TYR A 183 -1.64 5.27 -17.05
C TYR A 183 -2.22 5.69 -15.70
N PHE A 184 -3.54 5.84 -15.59
CA PHE A 184 -4.23 6.18 -14.33
C PHE A 184 -3.86 5.27 -13.16
N GLY A 185 -3.49 4.03 -13.45
CA GLY A 185 -3.06 3.06 -12.45
C GLY A 185 -4.22 2.27 -11.82
N PRO A 186 -3.88 1.10 -11.27
CA PRO A 186 -4.86 0.19 -10.69
C PRO A 186 -5.72 0.80 -9.58
N ALA A 187 -5.15 1.65 -8.71
CA ALA A 187 -5.88 2.22 -7.59
C ALA A 187 -6.99 3.19 -8.02
N ALA A 188 -6.75 4.03 -9.04
CA ALA A 188 -7.77 4.92 -9.58
C ALA A 188 -8.94 4.11 -10.14
N ILE A 189 -8.66 3.04 -10.92
CA ILE A 189 -9.70 2.19 -11.50
C ILE A 189 -10.50 1.46 -10.39
N VAL A 190 -9.85 0.98 -9.33
CA VAL A 190 -10.53 0.37 -8.17
C VAL A 190 -11.47 1.37 -7.49
N ASN A 191 -11.05 2.62 -7.35
CA ASN A 191 -11.90 3.65 -6.75
C ASN A 191 -13.02 4.11 -7.68
N ALA A 192 -12.82 4.11 -9.00
CA ALA A 192 -13.91 4.29 -9.96
C ALA A 192 -14.92 3.14 -9.91
N HIS A 193 -14.43 1.87 -9.88
CA HIS A 193 -15.25 0.67 -9.77
C HIS A 193 -16.23 0.78 -8.61
N ARG A 194 -15.75 1.22 -7.43
CA ARG A 194 -16.57 1.39 -6.24
C ARG A 194 -17.85 2.19 -6.50
N PHE A 195 -17.77 3.24 -7.32
CA PHE A 195 -18.91 4.14 -7.58
C PHE A 195 -19.65 3.78 -8.88
N ILE A 196 -18.98 3.18 -9.87
CA ILE A 196 -19.63 2.69 -11.09
C ILE A 196 -20.68 1.61 -10.76
N PHE A 197 -20.36 0.75 -9.79
CA PHE A 197 -21.22 -0.38 -9.40
C PHE A 197 -22.03 -0.13 -8.12
N ASP A 198 -22.04 1.10 -7.58
CA ASP A 198 -22.92 1.48 -6.48
C ASP A 198 -24.29 1.87 -7.03
N SER A 199 -25.33 1.09 -6.71
CA SER A 199 -26.70 1.32 -7.19
C SER A 199 -27.30 2.68 -6.79
N ARG A 200 -26.64 3.41 -5.88
CA ARG A 200 -27.04 4.74 -5.43
C ARG A 200 -26.37 5.87 -6.20
N ASP A 201 -25.34 5.55 -7.00
CA ASP A 201 -24.58 6.53 -7.79
C ASP A 201 -25.17 6.71 -9.17
N GLU A 202 -25.22 7.96 -9.66
CA GLU A 202 -25.82 8.34 -10.95
C GLU A 202 -24.79 8.86 -11.97
N ALA A 203 -23.48 8.71 -11.68
CA ALA A 203 -22.41 9.15 -12.58
C ALA A 203 -21.56 7.97 -13.13
N GLY A 204 -22.09 6.75 -13.11
CA GLY A 204 -21.39 5.56 -13.60
C GLY A 204 -20.92 5.70 -15.04
N GLU A 205 -21.78 6.17 -15.96
CA GLU A 205 -21.42 6.40 -17.37
C GLU A 205 -20.31 7.45 -17.53
N GLN A 206 -20.38 8.54 -16.80
CA GLN A 206 -19.36 9.59 -16.85
C GLN A 206 -17.98 9.05 -16.43
N ARG A 207 -17.91 8.21 -15.39
CA ARG A 207 -16.66 7.57 -14.98
C ARG A 207 -16.18 6.55 -16.02
N LEU A 208 -17.08 5.82 -16.65
CA LEU A 208 -16.72 4.92 -17.73
C LEU A 208 -16.13 5.66 -18.93
N GLU A 209 -16.65 6.84 -19.28
CA GLU A 209 -16.09 7.70 -20.33
C GLU A 209 -14.68 8.17 -19.99
N ILE A 210 -14.45 8.63 -18.75
CA ILE A 210 -13.10 9.00 -18.26
C ILE A 210 -12.14 7.82 -18.39
N LEU A 211 -12.55 6.62 -17.96
CA LEU A 211 -11.72 5.43 -18.01
C LEU A 211 -11.55 4.82 -19.41
N ASN A 212 -12.38 5.22 -20.38
CA ASN A 212 -12.28 4.77 -21.76
C ASN A 212 -11.17 5.50 -22.55
N ASP A 213 -10.53 6.50 -21.94
CA ASP A 213 -9.39 7.18 -22.54
C ASP A 213 -8.25 6.20 -22.86
N LYS A 214 -7.37 6.61 -23.79
CA LYS A 214 -6.18 5.83 -24.19
C LYS A 214 -5.27 5.48 -23.00
N ASP A 215 -5.19 6.37 -22.00
CA ASP A 215 -4.39 6.21 -20.80
C ASP A 215 -5.18 5.60 -19.61
N GLY A 216 -6.44 5.25 -19.87
CA GLY A 216 -7.38 4.65 -18.95
C GLY A 216 -7.24 3.13 -18.81
N VAL A 217 -8.39 2.46 -18.65
CA VAL A 217 -8.44 1.04 -18.29
C VAL A 217 -7.81 0.10 -19.35
N TRP A 218 -7.75 0.52 -20.62
CA TRP A 218 -7.22 -0.28 -21.72
C TRP A 218 -5.71 -0.50 -21.68
N ARG A 219 -4.99 0.33 -20.95
CA ARG A 219 -3.56 0.14 -20.66
C ARG A 219 -3.28 -1.09 -19.80
N CYS A 220 -4.23 -1.56 -19.02
CA CYS A 220 -4.05 -2.75 -18.18
C CYS A 220 -3.74 -3.99 -19.02
N ARG A 221 -2.58 -4.64 -18.74
CA ARG A 221 -2.09 -5.86 -19.38
C ARG A 221 -2.35 -7.13 -18.58
N THR A 222 -3.13 -7.04 -17.49
CA THR A 222 -3.55 -8.18 -16.68
C THR A 222 -2.37 -9.00 -16.12
N THR A 223 -1.37 -8.31 -15.56
CA THR A 223 -0.16 -8.94 -14.99
C THR A 223 -0.34 -9.47 -13.57
N PHE A 224 -1.47 -9.19 -12.92
CA PHE A 224 -1.85 -9.54 -11.55
C PHE A 224 -0.98 -8.94 -10.43
N ASN A 225 0.15 -8.31 -10.70
CA ASN A 225 1.03 -7.71 -9.70
C ASN A 225 0.30 -6.76 -8.74
N CYS A 226 -0.74 -6.08 -9.22
CA CYS A 226 -1.53 -5.16 -8.40
C CYS A 226 -2.40 -5.89 -7.37
N THR A 227 -2.97 -7.04 -7.71
CA THR A 227 -3.72 -7.90 -6.79
C THR A 227 -2.79 -8.48 -5.72
N ASP A 228 -1.64 -9.03 -6.15
CA ASP A 228 -0.65 -9.63 -5.24
C ASP A 228 -0.06 -8.61 -4.25
N ALA A 229 0.08 -7.36 -4.68
CA ALA A 229 0.66 -6.30 -3.85
C ALA A 229 -0.35 -5.64 -2.91
N CYS A 230 -1.65 -5.92 -3.03
CA CYS A 230 -2.66 -5.24 -2.24
C CYS A 230 -2.64 -5.69 -0.77
N PRO A 231 -2.27 -4.80 0.19
CA PRO A 231 -2.20 -5.17 1.61
C PRO A 231 -3.58 -5.36 2.25
N ARG A 232 -4.65 -5.02 1.52
CA ARG A 232 -6.05 -5.17 1.95
C ARG A 232 -6.74 -6.37 1.31
N GLY A 233 -6.04 -7.13 0.47
CA GLY A 233 -6.58 -8.31 -0.21
C GLY A 233 -7.67 -8.00 -1.23
N ILE A 234 -7.66 -6.80 -1.84
CA ILE A 234 -8.61 -6.43 -2.88
C ILE A 234 -8.28 -7.19 -4.16
N GLU A 235 -9.28 -7.77 -4.79
CA GLU A 235 -9.20 -8.40 -6.11
C GLU A 235 -9.08 -7.34 -7.22
N VAL A 236 -7.97 -6.57 -7.19
CA VAL A 236 -7.74 -5.40 -8.05
C VAL A 236 -7.91 -5.72 -9.54
N THR A 237 -7.33 -6.83 -9.99
CA THR A 237 -7.43 -7.25 -11.40
C THR A 237 -8.86 -7.58 -11.79
N LYS A 238 -9.65 -8.20 -10.89
CA LYS A 238 -11.07 -8.48 -11.11
C LYS A 238 -11.85 -7.18 -11.30
N ALA A 239 -11.67 -6.21 -10.41
CA ALA A 239 -12.32 -4.90 -10.51
C ALA A 239 -12.01 -4.20 -11.86
N ILE A 240 -10.75 -4.24 -12.32
CA ILE A 240 -10.35 -3.69 -13.62
C ILE A 240 -11.06 -4.42 -14.78
N GLN A 241 -11.17 -5.76 -14.72
CA GLN A 241 -11.84 -6.52 -15.77
C GLN A 241 -13.36 -6.27 -15.78
N GLU A 242 -13.96 -6.02 -14.64
CA GLU A 242 -15.38 -5.65 -14.55
C GLU A 242 -15.64 -4.27 -15.18
N VAL A 243 -14.78 -3.30 -14.95
CA VAL A 243 -14.85 -1.99 -15.64
C VAL A 243 -14.70 -2.15 -17.16
N LYS A 244 -13.74 -2.96 -17.63
CA LYS A 244 -13.61 -3.25 -19.06
C LYS A 244 -14.88 -3.89 -19.64
N ARG A 245 -15.47 -4.84 -18.92
CA ARG A 245 -16.73 -5.48 -19.34
C ARG A 245 -17.85 -4.45 -19.41
N ALA A 246 -18.00 -3.59 -18.42
CA ALA A 246 -18.99 -2.53 -18.40
C ALA A 246 -18.86 -1.59 -19.61
N LEU A 247 -17.63 -1.22 -19.99
CA LEU A 247 -17.36 -0.41 -21.19
C LEU A 247 -17.80 -1.11 -22.49
N ILE A 248 -17.60 -2.42 -22.60
CA ILE A 248 -17.97 -3.20 -23.79
C ILE A 248 -19.49 -3.42 -23.85
N THR A 249 -20.10 -3.81 -22.75
CA THR A 249 -21.51 -4.23 -22.70
C THR A 249 -22.48 -3.10 -22.41
N ARG A 250 -21.97 -1.97 -21.92
CA ARG A 250 -22.78 -0.85 -21.40
C ARG A 250 -23.76 -1.29 -20.30
N ARG A 251 -23.39 -2.31 -19.51
CA ARG A 251 -24.15 -2.82 -18.36
C ARG A 251 -23.25 -2.81 -17.10
N PHE A 252 -23.78 -2.23 -16.05
CA PHE A 252 -23.11 -2.11 -14.75
C PHE A 252 -24.13 -1.98 -13.61
#